data_af47bf5d5cc4f95e5e4979df345601f7
#
_entry.id   af47bf5d5cc4f95e5e4979df345601f7
#
_cell.length_a   1.000
_cell.length_b   1.000
_cell.length_c   1.000
_cell.angle_alpha   90.00
_cell.angle_beta   90.00
_cell.angle_gamma   90.00
#
_symmetry.space_group_name_H-M   'P 1'
#
loop_
_entity.id
_entity.type
_entity.pdbx_description
1 polymer ?
#
loop_
_entity_poly.entity_id
_entity_poly.type
_entity_poly.pdbx_seq_one_letter_code
_entity_poly.pdbx_strand_id
1 'polypeptide(L)'
;MRKTFSALIFLLSSSAQACPDLSAFYLAEQSPASQSALAAQLAPLMSQCLQSAEFFALIGAAQMESGDLTTALESLERALLLDPANGAAQIDYAQALYLRGQVFSALDLNRQILARTDLPAEIEALVRQRDQLWQAGTRQTGFQLETLVGYDDNLNGAPDPSQITLTLSGEPITLTLNPEFQAVSGRYLNLRGGASHQRLTAGHSHNARVEARGRMSQDSGSDLLQLQSRYEFLRPRRGSSWLASLAAGQLFFGGSALYTASEALVRYSHPGARTCGRRYDFTVQHQHFHGQRNLNSLEAKLAAGVECQVAVAGMPSVLGLELGLLSNTALSSGRPGENRRGWQVSADWQWPVSGGLIRSQMNYTRLRDQAGYSPLLANGADRWLERSYVLLQYQRPIQPGLMFLTRFYHQYQRSNIALFDTRDSSLEIGLGFAF
;
A
#
# COMPACT_ATOMS: atom_id res chain seq x y z
N MET A 1 -38.29 80.16 -29.21
CA MET A 1 -39.05 79.08 -28.54
C MET A 1 -38.07 78.06 -27.99
N ARG A 2 -37.62 78.20 -26.73
CA ARG A 2 -36.73 77.28 -26.04
C ARG A 2 -37.62 76.34 -25.17
N LYS A 3 -37.64 75.04 -25.47
CA LYS A 3 -38.28 74.04 -24.63
C LYS A 3 -37.25 73.50 -23.65
N THR A 4 -37.39 73.81 -22.38
CA THR A 4 -36.71 73.23 -21.25
C THR A 4 -37.27 71.84 -20.92
N PHE A 5 -36.48 70.82 -21.05
CA PHE A 5 -36.78 69.48 -20.61
C PHE A 5 -36.25 69.32 -19.17
N SER A 6 -37.14 69.25 -18.18
CA SER A 6 -36.81 68.88 -16.79
C SER A 6 -36.73 67.37 -16.70
N ALA A 7 -35.53 66.81 -16.49
CA ALA A 7 -35.34 65.40 -16.19
C ALA A 7 -35.57 65.20 -14.67
N LEU A 8 -36.60 64.46 -14.31
CA LEU A 8 -36.92 64.05 -12.95
C LEU A 8 -36.03 62.83 -12.63
N ILE A 9 -34.98 63.01 -11.88
CA ILE A 9 -34.13 61.93 -11.36
C ILE A 9 -34.86 61.32 -10.16
N PHE A 10 -35.44 60.12 -10.31
CA PHE A 10 -35.92 59.28 -9.21
C PHE A 10 -34.69 58.63 -8.54
N LEU A 11 -34.28 59.21 -7.41
CA LEU A 11 -33.38 58.54 -6.47
C LEU A 11 -34.18 57.41 -5.79
N LEU A 12 -34.04 56.22 -6.33
CA LEU A 12 -34.39 54.99 -5.59
C LEU A 12 -33.40 54.84 -4.44
N SER A 13 -33.72 55.36 -3.27
CA SER A 13 -33.07 55.01 -2.01
C SER A 13 -33.43 53.56 -1.68
N SER A 14 -32.59 52.61 -2.14
CA SER A 14 -32.57 51.27 -1.59
C SER A 14 -32.12 51.39 -0.15
N SER A 15 -33.05 51.31 0.80
CA SER A 15 -32.72 51.08 2.20
C SER A 15 -31.98 49.77 2.29
N ALA A 16 -30.66 49.82 2.41
CA ALA A 16 -29.87 48.69 2.79
C ALA A 16 -30.34 48.31 4.21
N GLN A 17 -31.15 47.25 4.33
CA GLN A 17 -31.53 46.70 5.61
C GLN A 17 -30.25 46.15 6.25
N ALA A 18 -29.92 46.69 7.43
CA ALA A 18 -28.79 46.18 8.22
C ALA A 18 -29.09 44.75 8.71
N CYS A 19 -28.01 43.96 8.83
CA CYS A 19 -28.11 42.62 9.39
C CYS A 19 -28.75 42.72 10.82
N PRO A 20 -29.77 41.94 11.13
CA PRO A 20 -30.41 41.96 12.44
C PRO A 20 -29.43 41.50 13.54
N ASP A 21 -29.78 41.79 14.81
CA ASP A 21 -29.05 41.28 15.97
C ASP A 21 -29.11 39.74 16.02
N LEU A 22 -27.96 39.10 16.05
CA LEU A 22 -27.82 37.66 16.01
C LEU A 22 -27.75 37.02 17.42
N SER A 23 -27.74 37.83 18.48
CA SER A 23 -27.56 37.36 19.85
C SER A 23 -28.57 36.29 20.29
N ALA A 24 -29.83 36.39 19.81
CA ALA A 24 -30.89 35.43 20.10
C ALA A 24 -30.62 34.02 19.54
N PHE A 25 -29.80 33.89 18.48
CA PHE A 25 -29.51 32.61 17.83
C PHE A 25 -28.39 31.82 18.52
N TYR A 26 -27.56 32.44 19.34
CA TYR A 26 -26.49 31.77 20.10
C TYR A 26 -27.01 30.89 21.25
N LEU A 27 -28.29 31.00 21.61
CA LEU A 27 -28.93 30.23 22.67
C LEU A 27 -29.55 28.92 22.14
N ALA A 28 -29.41 28.61 20.86
CA ALA A 28 -29.97 27.40 20.29
C ALA A 28 -29.34 26.13 20.86
N GLU A 29 -30.18 25.13 21.13
CA GLU A 29 -29.74 23.83 21.63
C GLU A 29 -28.81 23.12 20.64
N GLN A 30 -27.72 22.51 21.13
CA GLN A 30 -26.70 21.84 20.31
C GLN A 30 -27.09 20.41 19.96
N SER A 31 -28.20 20.22 19.25
CA SER A 31 -28.53 18.95 18.61
C SER A 31 -28.52 19.08 17.07
N PRO A 32 -28.19 18.05 16.30
CA PRO A 32 -28.17 18.14 14.82
C PRO A 32 -29.52 18.62 14.23
N ALA A 33 -30.63 18.25 14.84
CA ALA A 33 -31.96 18.68 14.41
C ALA A 33 -32.21 20.17 14.71
N SER A 34 -31.83 20.68 15.91
CA SER A 34 -31.94 22.07 16.25
C SER A 34 -30.97 22.94 15.44
N GLN A 35 -29.79 22.47 15.14
CA GLN A 35 -28.81 23.17 14.30
C GLN A 35 -29.27 23.24 12.84
N SER A 36 -29.89 22.18 12.31
CA SER A 36 -30.53 22.22 10.99
C SER A 36 -31.69 23.23 10.93
N ALA A 37 -32.50 23.30 12.01
CA ALA A 37 -33.56 24.30 12.12
C ALA A 37 -32.99 25.73 12.22
N LEU A 38 -31.90 25.93 12.98
CA LEU A 38 -31.19 27.20 13.07
C LEU A 38 -30.66 27.64 11.70
N ALA A 39 -29.99 26.77 10.96
CA ALA A 39 -29.51 27.08 9.63
C ALA A 39 -30.65 27.47 8.68
N ALA A 40 -31.80 26.80 8.76
CA ALA A 40 -32.99 27.11 7.99
C ALA A 40 -33.61 28.49 8.37
N GLN A 41 -33.54 28.88 9.66
CA GLN A 41 -33.99 30.19 10.13
C GLN A 41 -33.05 31.33 9.71
N LEU A 42 -31.75 31.06 9.66
CA LEU A 42 -30.74 32.04 9.23
C LEU A 42 -30.71 32.24 7.71
N ALA A 43 -31.01 31.22 6.91
CA ALA A 43 -30.92 31.28 5.46
C ALA A 43 -31.68 32.48 4.81
N PRO A 44 -32.89 32.85 5.21
CA PRO A 44 -33.60 34.02 4.66
C PRO A 44 -32.91 35.36 4.94
N LEU A 45 -32.09 35.44 6.03
CA LEU A 45 -31.38 36.67 6.44
C LEU A 45 -30.11 36.90 5.63
N MET A 46 -29.68 35.92 4.84
CA MET A 46 -28.41 36.00 4.06
C MET A 46 -28.32 37.24 3.19
N SER A 47 -29.40 37.64 2.52
CA SER A 47 -29.39 38.82 1.64
C SER A 47 -29.18 40.15 2.38
N GLN A 48 -29.54 40.20 3.67
CA GLN A 48 -29.35 41.37 4.53
C GLN A 48 -27.98 41.34 5.22
N CYS A 49 -27.36 40.17 5.39
CA CYS A 49 -26.14 39.95 6.17
C CYS A 49 -24.89 39.70 5.29
N LEU A 50 -24.90 40.07 4.01
CA LEU A 50 -23.80 39.75 3.07
C LEU A 50 -22.42 40.28 3.47
N GLN A 51 -22.35 41.25 4.37
CA GLN A 51 -21.11 41.86 4.87
C GLN A 51 -20.84 41.52 6.36
N SER A 52 -21.62 40.63 6.94
CA SER A 52 -21.45 40.23 8.36
C SER A 52 -20.64 38.93 8.47
N ALA A 53 -19.40 39.02 8.95
CA ALA A 53 -18.56 37.85 9.26
C ALA A 53 -19.19 36.99 10.35
N GLU A 54 -19.82 37.61 11.35
CA GLU A 54 -20.50 36.94 12.43
C GLU A 54 -21.66 36.08 11.92
N PHE A 55 -22.49 36.62 11.00
CA PHE A 55 -23.58 35.85 10.37
C PHE A 55 -23.07 34.60 9.65
N PHE A 56 -22.02 34.75 8.85
CA PHE A 56 -21.46 33.62 8.10
C PHE A 56 -20.75 32.62 9.03
N ALA A 57 -20.16 33.05 10.14
CA ALA A 57 -19.62 32.14 11.15
C ALA A 57 -20.75 31.34 11.81
N LEU A 58 -21.82 32.01 12.24
CA LEU A 58 -22.94 31.36 12.92
C LEU A 58 -23.69 30.34 12.02
N ILE A 59 -24.03 30.75 10.79
CA ILE A 59 -24.71 29.82 9.86
C ILE A 59 -23.79 28.67 9.46
N GLY A 60 -22.50 28.91 9.26
CA GLY A 60 -21.51 27.90 8.94
C GLY A 60 -21.33 26.87 10.06
N ALA A 61 -21.29 27.32 11.32
CA ALA A 61 -21.29 26.45 12.48
C ALA A 61 -22.55 25.55 12.54
N ALA A 62 -23.75 26.15 12.36
CA ALA A 62 -25.02 25.41 12.34
C ALA A 62 -25.07 24.38 11.19
N GLN A 63 -24.59 24.72 10.01
CA GLN A 63 -24.49 23.81 8.85
C GLN A 63 -23.51 22.65 9.13
N MET A 64 -22.38 22.92 9.76
CA MET A 64 -21.39 21.90 10.13
C MET A 64 -21.99 20.90 11.12
N GLU A 65 -22.62 21.38 12.19
CA GLU A 65 -23.23 20.54 13.22
C GLU A 65 -24.43 19.75 12.69
N SER A 66 -25.15 20.27 11.68
CA SER A 66 -26.23 19.54 10.99
C SER A 66 -25.71 18.51 9.96
N GLY A 67 -24.39 18.48 9.69
CA GLY A 67 -23.75 17.56 8.76
C GLY A 67 -23.63 18.05 7.30
N ASP A 68 -24.10 19.26 6.98
CA ASP A 68 -23.90 19.86 5.65
C ASP A 68 -22.53 20.52 5.55
N LEU A 69 -21.50 19.68 5.50
CA LEU A 69 -20.10 20.11 5.48
C LEU A 69 -19.71 20.93 4.24
N THR A 70 -20.44 20.76 3.12
CA THR A 70 -20.10 21.51 1.90
C THR A 70 -20.49 22.95 2.03
N THR A 71 -21.73 23.22 2.41
CA THR A 71 -22.26 24.58 2.62
C THR A 71 -21.61 25.24 3.84
N ALA A 72 -21.30 24.46 4.88
CA ALA A 72 -20.58 24.95 6.06
C ALA A 72 -19.20 25.52 5.70
N LEU A 73 -18.41 24.80 4.87
CA LEU A 73 -17.10 25.30 4.42
C LEU A 73 -17.20 26.59 3.61
N GLU A 74 -18.18 26.71 2.72
CA GLU A 74 -18.43 27.93 1.94
C GLU A 74 -18.80 29.11 2.86
N SER A 75 -19.69 28.90 3.83
CA SER A 75 -20.10 29.92 4.80
C SER A 75 -18.95 30.36 5.69
N LEU A 76 -18.21 29.41 6.28
CA LEU A 76 -17.06 29.73 7.14
C LEU A 76 -15.90 30.39 6.37
N GLU A 77 -15.65 29.96 5.13
CA GLU A 77 -14.69 30.65 4.26
C GLU A 77 -15.11 32.09 3.99
N ARG A 78 -16.40 32.32 3.74
CA ARG A 78 -16.95 33.67 3.58
C ARG A 78 -16.78 34.52 4.85
N ALA A 79 -16.99 33.92 6.03
CA ALA A 79 -16.74 34.61 7.31
C ALA A 79 -15.28 35.06 7.43
N LEU A 80 -14.32 34.17 7.09
CA LEU A 80 -12.90 34.45 7.15
C LEU A 80 -12.40 35.41 6.07
N LEU A 81 -13.08 35.49 4.93
CA LEU A 81 -12.81 36.51 3.91
C LEU A 81 -13.24 37.91 4.37
N LEU A 82 -14.32 37.99 5.16
CA LEU A 82 -14.82 39.25 5.72
C LEU A 82 -14.03 39.68 6.96
N ASP A 83 -13.70 38.75 7.83
CA ASP A 83 -12.89 38.97 9.03
C ASP A 83 -11.91 37.79 9.22
N PRO A 84 -10.66 37.91 8.71
CA PRO A 84 -9.64 36.89 8.87
C PRO A 84 -9.24 36.63 10.34
N ALA A 85 -9.51 37.57 11.24
CA ALA A 85 -9.19 37.46 12.67
C ALA A 85 -10.30 36.78 13.49
N ASN A 86 -11.44 36.45 12.90
CA ASN A 86 -12.56 35.80 13.58
C ASN A 86 -12.15 34.41 14.09
N GLY A 87 -11.82 34.34 15.39
CA GLY A 87 -11.33 33.10 16.03
C GLY A 87 -12.34 31.97 16.03
N ALA A 88 -13.64 32.26 16.22
CA ALA A 88 -14.70 31.25 16.18
C ALA A 88 -14.79 30.63 14.78
N ALA A 89 -14.86 31.45 13.73
CA ALA A 89 -14.88 30.98 12.35
C ALA A 89 -13.63 30.15 11.99
N GLN A 90 -12.43 30.53 12.49
CA GLN A 90 -11.20 29.76 12.27
C GLN A 90 -11.29 28.36 12.92
N ILE A 91 -11.82 28.27 14.15
CA ILE A 91 -11.96 27.02 14.90
C ILE A 91 -12.95 26.08 14.19
N ASP A 92 -14.10 26.60 13.78
CA ASP A 92 -15.14 25.83 13.11
C ASP A 92 -14.72 25.43 11.70
N TYR A 93 -14.02 26.32 10.96
CA TYR A 93 -13.49 26.01 9.65
C TYR A 93 -12.44 24.91 9.71
N ALA A 94 -11.55 24.91 10.72
CA ALA A 94 -10.61 23.80 10.94
C ALA A 94 -11.34 22.48 11.22
N GLN A 95 -12.42 22.51 12.01
CA GLN A 95 -13.24 21.33 12.29
C GLN A 95 -13.95 20.83 11.03
N ALA A 96 -14.56 21.71 10.26
CA ALA A 96 -15.23 21.35 9.01
C ALA A 96 -14.25 20.75 7.97
N LEU A 97 -13.03 21.30 7.87
CA LEU A 97 -11.97 20.73 7.04
C LEU A 97 -11.59 19.30 7.47
N TYR A 98 -11.46 19.07 8.78
CA TYR A 98 -11.15 17.75 9.32
C TYR A 98 -12.27 16.75 9.02
N LEU A 99 -13.52 17.11 9.30
CA LEU A 99 -14.69 16.26 9.01
C LEU A 99 -14.85 15.95 7.51
N ARG A 100 -14.41 16.87 6.64
CA ARG A 100 -14.35 16.67 5.19
C ARG A 100 -13.18 15.78 4.74
N GLY A 101 -12.33 15.32 5.66
CA GLY A 101 -11.13 14.52 5.37
C GLY A 101 -9.90 15.34 4.92
N GLN A 102 -9.95 16.66 4.97
CA GLN A 102 -8.83 17.56 4.65
C GLN A 102 -7.93 17.76 5.88
N VAL A 103 -7.45 16.66 6.45
CA VAL A 103 -6.76 16.60 7.75
C VAL A 103 -5.55 17.55 7.82
N PHE A 104 -4.76 17.65 6.76
CA PHE A 104 -3.55 18.47 6.75
C PHE A 104 -3.86 19.97 6.70
N SER A 105 -4.89 20.38 5.96
CA SER A 105 -5.39 21.75 5.96
C SER A 105 -5.94 22.14 7.34
N ALA A 106 -6.67 21.23 7.98
CA ALA A 106 -7.16 21.39 9.34
C ALA A 106 -6.02 21.55 10.35
N LEU A 107 -4.98 20.71 10.27
CA LEU A 107 -3.78 20.79 11.13
C LEU A 107 -2.98 22.09 10.89
N ASP A 108 -2.88 22.55 9.65
CA ASP A 108 -2.22 23.82 9.33
C ASP A 108 -2.97 24.99 9.95
N LEU A 109 -4.29 25.01 9.86
CA LEU A 109 -5.09 26.07 10.45
C LEU A 109 -5.05 26.00 12.01
N ASN A 110 -5.08 24.80 12.60
CA ASN A 110 -4.87 24.65 14.04
C ASN A 110 -3.54 25.26 14.52
N ARG A 111 -2.46 25.05 13.76
CA ARG A 111 -1.16 25.64 14.10
C ARG A 111 -1.17 27.16 14.00
N GLN A 112 -1.89 27.73 13.03
CA GLN A 112 -2.07 29.16 12.93
C GLN A 112 -2.89 29.73 14.11
N ILE A 113 -3.97 29.03 14.53
CA ILE A 113 -4.76 29.41 15.71
C ILE A 113 -3.89 29.36 16.96
N LEU A 114 -3.11 28.29 17.19
CA LEU A 114 -2.23 28.13 18.34
C LEU A 114 -1.03 29.13 18.35
N ALA A 115 -0.70 29.72 17.24
CA ALA A 115 0.34 30.77 17.16
C ALA A 115 -0.18 32.18 17.56
N ARG A 116 -1.49 32.35 17.78
CA ARG A 116 -2.09 33.61 18.22
C ARG A 116 -1.74 33.88 19.68
N THR A 117 -1.48 35.13 20.01
CA THR A 117 -1.16 35.57 21.37
C THR A 117 -2.40 36.01 22.17
N ASP A 118 -3.54 36.19 21.49
CA ASP A 118 -4.82 36.64 22.05
C ASP A 118 -5.80 35.50 22.31
N LEU A 119 -5.35 34.23 22.24
CA LEU A 119 -6.21 33.07 22.42
C LEU A 119 -6.51 32.83 23.91
N PRO A 120 -7.79 32.74 24.32
CA PRO A 120 -8.15 32.37 25.69
C PRO A 120 -7.58 30.98 26.06
N ALA A 121 -7.11 30.82 27.32
CA ALA A 121 -6.44 29.58 27.75
C ALA A 121 -7.30 28.31 27.58
N GLU A 122 -8.60 28.41 27.78
CA GLU A 122 -9.55 27.31 27.62
C GLU A 122 -9.64 26.87 26.14
N ILE A 123 -9.71 27.84 25.23
CA ILE A 123 -9.74 27.59 23.79
C ILE A 123 -8.39 27.04 23.30
N GLU A 124 -7.28 27.57 23.81
CA GLU A 124 -5.95 27.05 23.53
C GLU A 124 -5.84 25.57 23.91
N ALA A 125 -6.31 25.20 25.13
CA ALA A 125 -6.29 23.82 25.58
C ALA A 125 -7.13 22.91 24.68
N LEU A 126 -8.34 23.34 24.27
CA LEU A 126 -9.21 22.61 23.36
C LEU A 126 -8.54 22.38 21.98
N VAL A 127 -8.02 23.46 21.38
CA VAL A 127 -7.37 23.38 20.07
C VAL A 127 -6.10 22.54 20.13
N ARG A 128 -5.33 22.60 21.21
CA ARG A 128 -4.12 21.79 21.42
C ARG A 128 -4.48 20.30 21.59
N GLN A 129 -5.52 19.97 22.35
CA GLN A 129 -6.02 18.59 22.47
C GLN A 129 -6.49 18.05 21.13
N ARG A 130 -7.27 18.82 20.39
CA ARG A 130 -7.76 18.49 19.04
C ARG A 130 -6.61 18.27 18.07
N ASP A 131 -5.59 19.12 18.10
CA ASP A 131 -4.40 19.02 17.25
C ASP A 131 -3.64 17.70 17.51
N GLN A 132 -3.48 17.31 18.78
CA GLN A 132 -2.86 16.04 19.17
C GLN A 132 -3.64 14.83 18.63
N LEU A 133 -4.97 14.84 18.77
CA LEU A 133 -5.83 13.77 18.27
C LEU A 133 -5.76 13.65 16.74
N TRP A 134 -5.82 14.76 16.04
CA TRP A 134 -5.73 14.77 14.58
C TRP A 134 -4.35 14.35 14.08
N GLN A 135 -3.28 14.77 14.74
CA GLN A 135 -1.92 14.30 14.45
C GLN A 135 -1.77 12.78 14.68
N ALA A 136 -2.34 12.26 15.76
CA ALA A 136 -2.33 10.82 16.04
C ALA A 136 -2.98 10.02 14.90
N GLY A 137 -4.08 10.52 14.32
CA GLY A 137 -4.74 9.92 13.17
C GLY A 137 -3.90 9.88 11.89
N THR A 138 -2.82 10.68 11.81
CA THR A 138 -1.88 10.63 10.67
C THR A 138 -0.79 9.56 10.80
N ARG A 139 -0.74 8.84 11.92
CA ARG A 139 0.24 7.79 12.21
C ARG A 139 -0.50 6.52 12.58
N GLN A 140 -0.06 5.42 12.01
CA GLN A 140 -0.61 4.10 12.31
C GLN A 140 0.53 3.10 12.49
N THR A 141 0.52 2.41 13.62
CA THR A 141 1.41 1.27 13.87
C THR A 141 0.53 0.03 13.96
N GLY A 142 0.93 -1.01 13.26
CA GLY A 142 0.23 -2.29 13.29
C GLY A 142 1.20 -3.42 13.48
N PHE A 143 0.77 -4.47 14.13
CA PHE A 143 1.49 -5.71 14.32
C PHE A 143 0.70 -6.86 13.74
N GLN A 144 1.39 -7.87 13.23
CA GLN A 144 0.78 -9.09 12.72
C GLN A 144 1.57 -10.30 13.20
N LEU A 145 0.84 -11.38 13.48
CA LEU A 145 1.40 -12.68 13.82
C LEU A 145 0.59 -13.74 13.08
N GLU A 146 1.24 -14.64 12.36
CA GLU A 146 0.61 -15.80 11.74
C GLU A 146 1.28 -17.07 12.27
N THR A 147 0.46 -18.08 12.55
CA THR A 147 0.91 -19.41 12.96
C THR A 147 0.17 -20.43 12.11
N LEU A 148 0.90 -21.16 11.26
CA LEU A 148 0.33 -22.13 10.35
C LEU A 148 1.07 -23.47 10.51
N VAL A 149 0.32 -24.56 10.48
CA VAL A 149 0.87 -25.91 10.31
C VAL A 149 0.71 -26.29 8.85
N GLY A 150 1.72 -26.96 8.29
CA GLY A 150 1.72 -27.33 6.89
C GLY A 150 2.39 -28.66 6.62
N TYR A 151 2.21 -29.09 5.38
CA TYR A 151 2.92 -30.20 4.77
C TYR A 151 3.51 -29.73 3.44
N ASP A 152 4.72 -30.16 3.16
CA ASP A 152 5.50 -29.80 1.97
C ASP A 152 6.09 -31.09 1.37
N ASP A 153 6.02 -31.23 0.06
CA ASP A 153 6.55 -32.41 -0.64
C ASP A 153 8.04 -32.29 -1.00
N ASN A 154 8.64 -31.08 -0.81
CA ASN A 154 10.06 -30.83 -1.10
C ASN A 154 10.68 -29.79 -0.15
N LEU A 155 10.75 -30.09 1.16
CA LEU A 155 11.26 -29.19 2.21
C LEU A 155 12.68 -28.67 1.95
N ASN A 156 13.54 -29.45 1.33
CA ASN A 156 14.94 -29.11 1.05
C ASN A 156 15.17 -28.46 -0.32
N GLY A 157 14.12 -28.30 -1.16
CA GLY A 157 14.25 -27.70 -2.49
C GLY A 157 15.10 -28.51 -3.46
N ALA A 158 15.15 -29.83 -3.27
CA ALA A 158 15.96 -30.74 -4.08
C ALA A 158 15.46 -30.85 -5.53
N PRO A 159 16.31 -31.32 -6.46
CA PRO A 159 15.90 -31.66 -7.82
C PRO A 159 14.78 -32.72 -7.84
N ASP A 160 13.88 -32.61 -8.83
CA ASP A 160 12.82 -33.60 -9.06
C ASP A 160 13.36 -34.98 -9.54
N PRO A 161 14.36 -35.04 -10.48
CA PRO A 161 14.93 -36.32 -10.86
C PRO A 161 15.88 -36.89 -9.81
N SER A 162 15.75 -38.22 -9.53
CA SER A 162 16.67 -38.94 -8.68
C SER A 162 18.00 -39.34 -9.36
N GLN A 163 18.11 -39.10 -10.67
CA GLN A 163 19.30 -39.37 -11.47
C GLN A 163 19.67 -38.18 -12.30
N ILE A 164 20.98 -37.92 -12.43
CA ILE A 164 21.54 -36.87 -13.29
C ILE A 164 22.50 -37.47 -14.31
N THR A 165 22.56 -36.87 -15.50
CA THR A 165 23.53 -37.26 -16.51
C THR A 165 24.66 -36.25 -16.53
N LEU A 166 25.90 -36.75 -16.33
CA LEU A 166 27.12 -35.98 -16.49
C LEU A 166 27.74 -36.34 -17.84
N THR A 167 28.42 -35.37 -18.48
CA THR A 167 29.23 -35.59 -19.70
C THR A 167 30.69 -35.63 -19.27
N LEU A 168 31.34 -36.80 -19.39
CA LEU A 168 32.75 -36.96 -19.11
C LEU A 168 33.48 -37.41 -20.40
N SER A 169 34.44 -36.59 -20.82
CA SER A 169 35.19 -36.82 -22.08
C SER A 169 34.30 -37.04 -23.33
N GLY A 170 33.11 -36.37 -23.34
CA GLY A 170 32.12 -36.49 -24.42
C GLY A 170 31.10 -37.63 -24.24
N GLU A 171 31.30 -38.52 -23.27
CA GLU A 171 30.41 -39.65 -23.01
C GLU A 171 29.41 -39.34 -21.86
N PRO A 172 28.12 -39.67 -22.01
CA PRO A 172 27.12 -39.48 -21.01
C PRO A 172 27.22 -40.56 -19.90
N ILE A 173 27.35 -40.18 -18.66
CA ILE A 173 27.36 -41.05 -17.49
C ILE A 173 26.16 -40.69 -16.62
N THR A 174 25.30 -41.62 -16.34
CA THR A 174 24.15 -41.43 -15.42
C THR A 174 24.54 -41.77 -14.00
N LEU A 175 24.34 -40.84 -13.08
CA LEU A 175 24.58 -41.02 -11.65
C LEU A 175 23.26 -40.93 -10.88
N THR A 176 23.10 -41.78 -9.90
CA THR A 176 21.99 -41.69 -8.93
C THR A 176 22.39 -40.72 -7.83
N LEU A 177 21.54 -39.76 -7.52
CA LEU A 177 21.74 -38.83 -6.42
C LEU A 177 21.67 -39.55 -5.07
N ASN A 178 22.58 -39.19 -4.18
CA ASN A 178 22.48 -39.67 -2.80
C ASN A 178 21.16 -39.21 -2.17
N PRO A 179 20.61 -39.98 -1.22
CA PRO A 179 19.33 -39.67 -0.58
C PRO A 179 19.26 -38.25 0.01
N GLU A 180 20.37 -37.70 0.49
CA GLU A 180 20.48 -36.35 1.05
C GLU A 180 20.23 -35.23 0.03
N PHE A 181 20.38 -35.51 -1.28
CA PHE A 181 20.11 -34.59 -2.39
C PHE A 181 18.77 -34.86 -3.07
N GLN A 182 17.99 -35.80 -2.58
CA GLN A 182 16.62 -36.07 -3.08
C GLN A 182 15.59 -35.29 -2.26
N ALA A 183 14.39 -35.13 -2.82
CA ALA A 183 13.31 -34.38 -2.18
C ALA A 183 12.89 -35.01 -0.84
N VAL A 184 12.89 -34.21 0.20
CA VAL A 184 12.41 -34.55 1.54
C VAL A 184 11.03 -33.96 1.76
N SER A 185 10.03 -34.81 1.95
CA SER A 185 8.68 -34.36 2.29
C SER A 185 8.44 -34.43 3.79
N GLY A 186 7.62 -33.52 4.32
CA GLY A 186 7.33 -33.53 5.74
C GLY A 186 6.39 -32.44 6.22
N ARG A 187 6.05 -32.54 7.51
CA ARG A 187 5.25 -31.55 8.22
C ARG A 187 6.17 -30.43 8.74
N TYR A 188 5.60 -29.24 8.85
CA TYR A 188 6.31 -28.08 9.40
C TYR A 188 5.37 -27.12 10.12
N LEU A 189 5.95 -26.28 10.97
CA LEU A 189 5.31 -25.12 11.57
C LEU A 189 5.86 -23.86 10.90
N ASN A 190 4.99 -23.00 10.40
CA ASN A 190 5.33 -21.71 9.83
C ASN A 190 4.87 -20.62 10.79
N LEU A 191 5.82 -19.83 11.27
CA LEU A 191 5.60 -18.64 12.10
C LEU A 191 5.98 -17.41 11.31
N ARG A 192 5.11 -16.42 11.27
CA ARG A 192 5.39 -15.13 10.65
C ARG A 192 4.97 -14.01 11.59
N GLY A 193 5.89 -13.14 11.92
CA GLY A 193 5.67 -11.95 12.73
C GLY A 193 6.08 -10.70 11.97
N GLY A 194 5.35 -9.61 12.15
CA GLY A 194 5.70 -8.36 11.51
C GLY A 194 5.18 -7.14 12.25
N ALA A 195 5.87 -6.02 12.05
CA ALA A 195 5.46 -4.70 12.49
C ALA A 195 5.50 -3.73 11.31
N SER A 196 4.54 -2.83 11.26
CA SER A 196 4.48 -1.77 10.27
C SER A 196 4.19 -0.43 10.94
N HIS A 197 4.80 0.63 10.42
CA HIS A 197 4.54 2.00 10.84
C HIS A 197 4.29 2.86 9.62
N GLN A 198 3.11 3.45 9.54
CA GLN A 198 2.72 4.39 8.50
C GLN A 198 2.62 5.80 9.07
N ARG A 199 3.16 6.76 8.32
CA ARG A 199 3.04 8.19 8.61
C ARG A 199 2.55 8.91 7.35
N LEU A 200 1.42 9.59 7.48
CA LEU A 200 0.85 10.45 6.44
C LEU A 200 1.35 11.89 6.62
N THR A 201 1.52 12.60 5.52
CA THR A 201 1.84 14.04 5.45
C THR A 201 0.98 14.70 4.38
N ALA A 202 1.02 16.01 4.25
CA ALA A 202 0.19 16.77 3.31
C ALA A 202 0.36 16.41 1.81
N GLY A 203 1.39 15.70 1.43
CA GLY A 203 1.61 15.38 0.01
C GLY A 203 2.29 14.05 -0.24
N HIS A 204 2.54 13.27 0.81
CA HIS A 204 3.20 11.97 0.70
C HIS A 204 2.94 11.11 1.94
N SER A 205 3.21 9.82 1.82
CA SER A 205 3.19 8.91 2.96
C SER A 205 4.48 8.11 3.03
N HIS A 206 4.83 7.74 4.25
CA HIS A 206 5.94 6.87 4.58
C HIS A 206 5.38 5.59 5.20
N ASN A 207 5.89 4.46 4.78
CA ASN A 207 5.55 3.16 5.37
C ASN A 207 6.84 2.39 5.63
N ALA A 208 7.11 2.05 6.87
CA ALA A 208 8.20 1.17 7.27
C ALA A 208 7.62 -0.16 7.75
N ARG A 209 8.17 -1.27 7.29
CA ARG A 209 7.77 -2.62 7.69
C ARG A 209 8.99 -3.46 8.00
N VAL A 210 8.89 -4.25 9.05
CA VAL A 210 9.84 -5.31 9.37
C VAL A 210 9.07 -6.61 9.53
N GLU A 211 9.63 -7.70 9.05
CA GLU A 211 8.99 -9.01 9.05
C GLU A 211 10.02 -10.10 9.30
N ALA A 212 9.65 -11.09 10.09
CA ALA A 212 10.37 -12.35 10.27
C ALA A 212 9.43 -13.50 9.92
N ARG A 213 9.89 -14.46 9.14
CA ARG A 213 9.19 -15.69 8.80
C ARG A 213 10.11 -16.89 9.10
N GLY A 214 9.65 -17.81 9.92
CA GLY A 214 10.35 -19.06 10.24
C GLY A 214 9.53 -20.26 9.81
N ARG A 215 10.14 -21.21 9.11
CA ARG A 215 9.60 -22.55 8.86
C ARG A 215 10.47 -23.53 9.63
N MET A 216 9.87 -24.21 10.61
CA MET A 216 10.48 -25.25 11.41
C MET A 216 9.92 -26.59 10.99
N SER A 217 10.74 -27.46 10.46
CA SER A 217 10.35 -28.78 9.93
C SER A 217 10.84 -29.91 10.83
N GLN A 218 10.44 -31.14 10.54
CA GLN A 218 10.94 -32.35 11.23
C GLN A 218 12.42 -32.58 10.94
N ASP A 219 12.90 -32.11 9.78
CA ASP A 219 14.30 -32.12 9.41
C ASP A 219 14.87 -30.69 9.57
N SER A 220 15.64 -30.47 10.64
CA SER A 220 16.25 -29.17 10.95
C SER A 220 17.21 -28.66 9.87
N GLY A 221 17.76 -29.57 9.04
CA GLY A 221 18.57 -29.22 7.87
C GLY A 221 17.78 -28.47 6.79
N SER A 222 16.46 -28.60 6.82
CA SER A 222 15.52 -27.93 5.90
C SER A 222 14.79 -26.74 6.54
N ASP A 223 15.15 -26.35 7.76
CA ASP A 223 14.57 -25.17 8.42
C ASP A 223 14.93 -23.88 7.68
N LEU A 224 13.97 -22.95 7.64
CA LEU A 224 14.12 -21.69 6.96
C LEU A 224 13.80 -20.54 7.91
N LEU A 225 14.64 -19.51 7.93
CA LEU A 225 14.37 -18.22 8.58
C LEU A 225 14.62 -17.12 7.59
N GLN A 226 13.62 -16.28 7.35
CA GLN A 226 13.71 -15.08 6.52
C GLN A 226 13.44 -13.85 7.37
N LEU A 227 14.36 -12.89 7.33
CA LEU A 227 14.19 -11.57 7.89
C LEU A 227 14.09 -10.56 6.75
N GLN A 228 13.16 -9.62 6.83
CA GLN A 228 12.96 -8.60 5.81
C GLN A 228 12.61 -7.27 6.44
N SER A 229 13.19 -6.19 5.90
CA SER A 229 12.78 -4.82 6.17
C SER A 229 12.45 -4.12 4.86
N ARG A 230 11.47 -3.24 4.89
CA ARG A 230 11.06 -2.44 3.73
C ARG A 230 10.65 -1.05 4.18
N TYR A 231 11.11 -0.07 3.44
CA TYR A 231 10.66 1.31 3.56
C TYR A 231 10.09 1.79 2.24
N GLU A 232 8.93 2.45 2.30
CA GLU A 232 8.22 2.94 1.13
C GLU A 232 7.87 4.43 1.31
N PHE A 233 8.12 5.18 0.26
CA PHE A 233 7.74 6.57 0.11
C PHE A 233 6.74 6.68 -1.03
N LEU A 234 5.50 7.08 -0.74
CA LEU A 234 4.45 7.25 -1.73
C LEU A 234 4.09 8.72 -1.85
N ARG A 235 4.15 9.25 -3.07
CA ARG A 235 3.76 10.60 -3.42
C ARG A 235 2.62 10.59 -4.42
N PRO A 236 1.35 10.78 -3.96
CA PRO A 236 0.22 10.96 -4.85
C PRO A 236 0.30 12.31 -5.56
N ARG A 237 -0.17 12.37 -6.79
CA ARG A 237 -0.39 13.58 -7.58
C ARG A 237 -1.78 13.52 -8.23
N ARG A 238 -2.28 14.64 -8.76
CA ARG A 238 -3.55 14.61 -9.49
C ARG A 238 -3.45 13.62 -10.67
N GLY A 239 -4.19 12.51 -10.58
CA GLY A 239 -4.25 11.50 -11.62
C GLY A 239 -3.01 10.59 -11.74
N SER A 240 -2.09 10.55 -10.76
CA SER A 240 -0.95 9.63 -10.78
C SER A 240 -0.34 9.49 -9.39
N SER A 241 0.55 8.50 -9.21
CA SER A 241 1.35 8.38 -7.99
C SER A 241 2.75 7.85 -8.30
N TRP A 242 3.71 8.26 -7.48
CA TRP A 242 5.06 7.74 -7.46
C TRP A 242 5.30 7.03 -6.14
N LEU A 243 5.85 5.82 -6.23
CA LEU A 243 6.30 5.05 -5.06
C LEU A 243 7.79 4.76 -5.25
N ALA A 244 8.59 5.09 -4.24
CA ALA A 244 9.96 4.63 -4.11
C ALA A 244 10.03 3.68 -2.91
N SER A 245 10.69 2.54 -3.07
CA SER A 245 10.84 1.53 -2.03
C SER A 245 12.29 1.07 -1.93
N LEU A 246 12.75 0.89 -0.70
CA LEU A 246 14.01 0.24 -0.37
C LEU A 246 13.69 -0.97 0.50
N ALA A 247 14.27 -2.11 0.20
CA ALA A 247 14.12 -3.31 1.00
C ALA A 247 15.48 -4.01 1.21
N ALA A 248 15.61 -4.65 2.36
CA ALA A 248 16.74 -5.53 2.67
C ALA A 248 16.19 -6.81 3.30
N GLY A 249 16.78 -7.94 2.94
CA GLY A 249 16.37 -9.24 3.45
C GLY A 249 17.56 -10.17 3.65
N GLN A 250 17.43 -11.04 4.63
CA GLN A 250 18.39 -12.10 4.94
C GLN A 250 17.66 -13.43 4.98
N LEU A 251 18.16 -14.42 4.26
CA LEU A 251 17.64 -15.79 4.28
C LEU A 251 18.66 -16.71 4.93
N PHE A 252 18.18 -17.50 5.89
CA PHE A 252 18.92 -18.61 6.50
C PHE A 252 18.24 -19.91 6.08
N PHE A 253 19.02 -20.93 5.82
CA PHE A 253 18.57 -22.27 5.49
C PHE A 253 19.43 -23.30 6.24
N GLY A 254 18.83 -24.29 6.90
CA GLY A 254 19.54 -25.26 7.72
C GLY A 254 20.43 -24.61 8.80
N GLY A 255 20.00 -23.47 9.38
CA GLY A 255 20.73 -22.72 10.39
C GLY A 255 21.87 -21.85 9.85
N SER A 256 22.19 -21.88 8.56
CA SER A 256 23.27 -21.12 7.93
C SER A 256 22.72 -19.98 7.07
N ALA A 257 23.44 -18.83 7.07
CA ALA A 257 23.09 -17.70 6.19
C ALA A 257 23.30 -18.10 4.73
N LEU A 258 22.22 -18.12 3.94
CA LEU A 258 22.25 -18.47 2.52
C LEU A 258 22.57 -17.25 1.67
N TYR A 259 21.73 -16.21 1.73
CA TYR A 259 21.99 -14.97 1.00
C TYR A 259 21.37 -13.75 1.67
N THR A 260 21.94 -12.58 1.37
CA THR A 260 21.37 -11.27 1.66
C THR A 260 20.93 -10.62 0.37
N ALA A 261 19.73 -10.04 0.35
CA ALA A 261 19.21 -9.25 -0.76
C ALA A 261 19.02 -7.80 -0.34
N SER A 262 19.36 -6.85 -1.22
CA SER A 262 19.03 -5.43 -1.09
C SER A 262 18.33 -4.99 -2.38
N GLU A 263 17.18 -4.33 -2.25
CA GLU A 263 16.31 -3.98 -3.38
C GLU A 263 15.98 -2.50 -3.34
N ALA A 264 16.00 -1.86 -4.50
CA ALA A 264 15.42 -0.55 -4.75
C ALA A 264 14.37 -0.65 -5.85
N LEU A 265 13.20 -0.07 -5.63
CA LEU A 265 12.10 -0.06 -6.60
C LEU A 265 11.58 1.37 -6.76
N VAL A 266 11.32 1.75 -8.00
CA VAL A 266 10.55 2.95 -8.35
C VAL A 266 9.35 2.51 -9.16
N ARG A 267 8.16 2.93 -8.73
CA ARG A 267 6.87 2.68 -9.39
C ARG A 267 6.19 3.97 -9.78
N TYR A 268 5.74 4.05 -10.99
CA TYR A 268 4.82 5.06 -11.46
C TYR A 268 3.46 4.42 -11.73
N SER A 269 2.40 4.94 -11.09
CA SER A 269 1.02 4.48 -11.30
C SER A 269 0.16 5.61 -11.84
N HIS A 270 -0.66 5.30 -12.82
CA HIS A 270 -1.59 6.23 -13.45
C HIS A 270 -2.98 5.58 -13.53
N PRO A 271 -4.05 6.23 -13.03
CA PRO A 271 -5.41 5.73 -13.24
C PRO A 271 -5.66 5.71 -14.75
N GLY A 272 -6.14 4.57 -15.22
CA GLY A 272 -6.55 4.41 -16.62
C GLY A 272 -7.99 4.87 -16.84
N ALA A 273 -8.50 4.58 -18.03
CA ALA A 273 -9.90 4.80 -18.33
C ALA A 273 -10.79 3.79 -17.54
N ARG A 274 -11.86 4.28 -16.94
CA ARG A 274 -12.88 3.51 -16.20
C ARG A 274 -12.30 2.85 -14.92
N THR A 275 -12.22 1.51 -14.89
CA THR A 275 -11.93 0.70 -13.70
C THR A 275 -10.51 0.14 -13.65
N CYS A 276 -9.66 0.45 -14.65
CA CYS A 276 -8.29 -0.08 -14.73
C CYS A 276 -7.25 1.03 -14.53
N GLY A 277 -6.26 0.77 -13.69
CA GLY A 277 -5.02 1.55 -13.56
C GLY A 277 -3.86 0.91 -14.31
N ARG A 278 -2.85 1.71 -14.66
CA ARG A 278 -1.59 1.27 -15.25
C ARG A 278 -0.46 1.51 -14.29
N ARG A 279 0.51 0.61 -14.25
CA ARG A 279 1.72 0.78 -13.45
C ARG A 279 2.95 0.44 -14.27
N TYR A 280 4.05 1.12 -13.95
CA TYR A 280 5.37 0.90 -14.54
C TYR A 280 6.37 0.83 -13.40
N ASP A 281 7.12 -0.27 -13.35
CA ASP A 281 8.03 -0.59 -12.26
C ASP A 281 9.44 -0.71 -12.81
N PHE A 282 10.39 -0.10 -12.11
CA PHE A 282 11.81 -0.36 -12.28
C PHE A 282 12.37 -0.83 -10.95
N THR A 283 12.94 -2.04 -10.94
CA THR A 283 13.51 -2.66 -9.74
C THR A 283 14.95 -3.02 -9.99
N VAL A 284 15.81 -2.76 -9.01
CA VAL A 284 17.19 -3.23 -8.97
C VAL A 284 17.39 -3.98 -7.67
N GLN A 285 17.91 -5.21 -7.75
CA GLN A 285 18.19 -6.06 -6.59
C GLN A 285 19.63 -6.57 -6.63
N HIS A 286 20.35 -6.32 -5.57
CA HIS A 286 21.67 -6.93 -5.32
C HIS A 286 21.48 -8.19 -4.46
N GLN A 287 22.07 -9.31 -4.90
CA GLN A 287 22.05 -10.60 -4.19
C GLN A 287 23.48 -10.99 -3.82
N HIS A 288 23.71 -11.21 -2.54
CA HIS A 288 25.01 -11.64 -1.98
C HIS A 288 24.85 -13.01 -1.33
N PHE A 289 25.46 -14.05 -1.91
CA PHE A 289 25.48 -15.41 -1.40
C PHE A 289 26.67 -15.63 -0.48
N HIS A 290 26.43 -16.05 0.77
CA HIS A 290 27.47 -16.17 1.79
C HIS A 290 28.40 -17.37 1.55
N GLY A 291 27.87 -18.52 1.17
CA GLY A 291 28.62 -19.75 0.89
C GLY A 291 29.20 -19.83 -0.52
N GLN A 292 28.60 -19.14 -1.49
CA GLN A 292 28.94 -19.24 -2.91
C GLN A 292 29.02 -17.86 -3.55
N ARG A 293 30.06 -17.11 -3.27
CA ARG A 293 30.25 -15.72 -3.72
C ARG A 293 30.26 -15.56 -5.25
N ASN A 294 30.58 -16.61 -5.99
CA ASN A 294 30.49 -16.63 -7.45
C ASN A 294 29.04 -16.49 -7.97
N LEU A 295 28.03 -16.74 -7.15
CA LEU A 295 26.63 -16.53 -7.49
C LEU A 295 26.12 -15.09 -7.25
N ASN A 296 26.95 -14.22 -6.66
CA ASN A 296 26.59 -12.83 -6.42
C ASN A 296 26.17 -12.14 -7.71
N SER A 297 25.09 -11.39 -7.65
CA SER A 297 24.46 -10.79 -8.83
C SER A 297 23.76 -9.48 -8.57
N LEU A 298 23.62 -8.70 -9.63
CA LEU A 298 22.74 -7.54 -9.71
C LEU A 298 21.62 -7.84 -10.70
N GLU A 299 20.39 -7.87 -10.23
CA GLU A 299 19.23 -8.06 -11.09
C GLU A 299 18.51 -6.74 -11.32
N ALA A 300 18.21 -6.42 -12.57
CA ALA A 300 17.38 -5.30 -12.97
C ALA A 300 16.10 -5.84 -13.63
N LYS A 301 14.94 -5.31 -13.22
CA LYS A 301 13.63 -5.62 -13.81
C LYS A 301 12.95 -4.32 -14.25
N LEU A 302 12.47 -4.29 -15.49
CA LEU A 302 11.57 -3.27 -16.01
C LEU A 302 10.23 -3.93 -16.29
N ALA A 303 9.16 -3.46 -15.68
CA ALA A 303 7.84 -4.06 -15.83
C ALA A 303 6.75 -3.03 -16.12
N ALA A 304 5.74 -3.49 -16.84
CA ALA A 304 4.50 -2.75 -17.09
C ALA A 304 3.31 -3.62 -16.72
N GLY A 305 2.35 -3.05 -16.04
CA GLY A 305 1.18 -3.77 -15.55
C GLY A 305 -0.11 -2.96 -15.62
N VAL A 306 -1.21 -3.67 -15.50
CA VAL A 306 -2.55 -3.12 -15.34
C VAL A 306 -3.19 -3.72 -14.11
N GLU A 307 -3.97 -2.92 -13.41
CA GLU A 307 -4.78 -3.36 -12.28
C GLU A 307 -6.21 -2.91 -12.52
N CYS A 308 -7.14 -3.85 -12.55
CA CYS A 308 -8.53 -3.63 -12.89
C CYS A 308 -9.45 -4.03 -11.74
N GLN A 309 -10.41 -3.19 -11.44
CA GLN A 309 -11.56 -3.58 -10.63
C GLN A 309 -12.58 -4.25 -11.53
N VAL A 310 -12.89 -5.51 -11.26
CA VAL A 310 -13.84 -6.33 -12.01
C VAL A 310 -14.91 -6.87 -11.05
N ALA A 311 -16.14 -6.99 -11.51
CA ALA A 311 -17.19 -7.61 -10.73
C ALA A 311 -17.25 -9.13 -11.03
N VAL A 312 -17.12 -9.96 -10.01
CA VAL A 312 -17.26 -11.42 -10.10
C VAL A 312 -18.42 -11.83 -9.20
N ALA A 313 -19.46 -12.42 -9.79
CA ALA A 313 -20.71 -12.76 -9.10
C ALA A 313 -21.32 -11.58 -8.31
N GLY A 314 -21.23 -10.37 -8.86
CA GLY A 314 -21.73 -9.13 -8.24
C GLY A 314 -20.82 -8.54 -7.15
N MET A 315 -19.71 -9.18 -6.80
CA MET A 315 -18.75 -8.70 -5.80
C MET A 315 -17.54 -8.03 -6.45
N PRO A 316 -17.08 -6.87 -5.94
CA PRO A 316 -15.93 -6.18 -6.47
C PRO A 316 -14.65 -6.99 -6.22
N SER A 317 -13.93 -7.29 -7.28
CA SER A 317 -12.66 -8.04 -7.29
C SER A 317 -11.57 -7.17 -7.90
N VAL A 318 -10.32 -7.43 -7.54
CA VAL A 318 -9.15 -6.74 -8.10
C VAL A 318 -8.29 -7.76 -8.84
N LEU A 319 -8.06 -7.51 -10.14
CA LEU A 319 -7.19 -8.31 -11.00
C LEU A 319 -6.02 -7.47 -11.47
N GLY A 320 -4.80 -7.88 -11.13
CA GLY A 320 -3.55 -7.31 -11.61
C GLY A 320 -2.88 -8.23 -12.63
N LEU A 321 -2.33 -7.67 -13.71
CA LEU A 321 -1.48 -8.36 -14.68
C LEU A 321 -0.23 -7.54 -14.90
N GLU A 322 0.93 -8.18 -14.97
CA GLU A 322 2.23 -7.53 -15.18
C GLU A 322 3.09 -8.34 -16.14
N LEU A 323 3.78 -7.66 -17.05
CA LEU A 323 4.86 -8.18 -17.89
C LEU A 323 6.15 -7.46 -17.52
N GLY A 324 7.22 -8.23 -17.25
CA GLY A 324 8.53 -7.72 -16.88
C GLY A 324 9.65 -8.29 -17.76
N LEU A 325 10.65 -7.47 -18.04
CA LEU A 325 11.92 -7.86 -18.63
C LEU A 325 12.97 -7.92 -17.53
N LEU A 326 13.79 -8.98 -17.53
CA LEU A 326 14.76 -9.30 -16.51
C LEU A 326 16.18 -9.32 -17.10
N SER A 327 17.11 -8.72 -16.40
CA SER A 327 18.55 -8.82 -16.66
C SER A 327 19.27 -9.05 -15.34
N ASN A 328 19.94 -10.20 -15.21
CA ASN A 328 20.68 -10.56 -14.02
C ASN A 328 22.17 -10.66 -14.36
N THR A 329 22.94 -9.68 -13.89
CA THR A 329 24.36 -9.51 -14.18
C THR A 329 25.20 -10.19 -13.10
N ALA A 330 26.12 -11.05 -13.50
CA ALA A 330 27.11 -11.66 -12.61
C ALA A 330 28.06 -10.61 -12.06
N LEU A 331 28.32 -10.64 -10.76
CA LEU A 331 29.32 -9.77 -10.11
C LEU A 331 30.69 -10.48 -9.93
N SER A 332 30.78 -11.71 -10.43
CA SER A 332 32.00 -12.53 -10.40
C SER A 332 32.20 -13.19 -11.77
N SER A 333 33.44 -13.21 -12.26
CA SER A 333 33.81 -13.87 -13.53
C SER A 333 33.73 -15.40 -13.47
N GLY A 334 33.65 -15.99 -12.28
CA GLY A 334 33.52 -17.45 -12.11
C GLY A 334 32.06 -17.94 -11.97
N ARG A 335 31.07 -17.13 -12.30
CA ARG A 335 29.68 -17.56 -12.23
C ARG A 335 29.34 -18.52 -13.36
N PRO A 336 28.82 -19.73 -13.05
CA PRO A 336 28.31 -20.65 -14.08
C PRO A 336 27.20 -20.01 -14.90
N GLY A 337 27.30 -20.09 -16.24
CA GLY A 337 26.35 -19.49 -17.16
C GLY A 337 26.44 -17.97 -17.30
N GLU A 338 27.36 -17.31 -16.59
CA GLU A 338 27.57 -15.84 -16.61
C GLU A 338 26.29 -15.02 -16.32
N ASN A 339 25.97 -14.06 -17.19
CA ASN A 339 24.76 -13.23 -17.09
C ASN A 339 23.52 -14.01 -17.52
N ARG A 340 22.35 -13.56 -17.05
CA ARG A 340 21.04 -14.12 -17.42
C ARG A 340 20.13 -13.03 -17.93
N ARG A 341 19.31 -13.36 -18.91
CA ARG A 341 18.25 -12.49 -19.41
C ARG A 341 16.96 -13.26 -19.56
N GLY A 342 15.87 -12.57 -19.43
CA GLY A 342 14.58 -13.21 -19.60
C GLY A 342 13.41 -12.27 -19.40
N TRP A 343 12.25 -12.87 -19.19
CA TRP A 343 11.00 -12.16 -18.99
C TRP A 343 10.14 -12.89 -17.97
N GLN A 344 9.18 -12.16 -17.42
CA GLN A 344 8.27 -12.62 -16.39
C GLN A 344 6.85 -12.13 -16.69
N VAL A 345 5.86 -12.97 -16.48
CA VAL A 345 4.45 -12.59 -16.43
C VAL A 345 3.93 -12.90 -15.04
N SER A 346 3.21 -11.99 -14.43
CA SER A 346 2.52 -12.24 -13.17
C SER A 346 1.06 -11.82 -13.24
N ALA A 347 0.23 -12.54 -12.50
CA ALA A 347 -1.17 -12.25 -12.29
C ALA A 347 -1.48 -12.31 -10.80
N ASP A 348 -2.12 -11.27 -10.28
CA ASP A 348 -2.60 -11.18 -8.92
C ASP A 348 -4.13 -11.01 -8.95
N TRP A 349 -4.84 -11.83 -8.21
CA TRP A 349 -6.28 -11.73 -8.14
C TRP A 349 -6.77 -11.80 -6.71
N GLN A 350 -7.54 -10.80 -6.32
CA GLN A 350 -8.19 -10.73 -5.02
C GLN A 350 -9.69 -10.67 -5.24
N TRP A 351 -10.40 -11.65 -4.68
CA TRP A 351 -11.83 -11.69 -4.84
C TRP A 351 -12.52 -12.06 -3.52
N PRO A 352 -13.46 -11.23 -3.05
CA PRO A 352 -14.26 -11.54 -1.89
C PRO A 352 -15.18 -12.72 -2.19
N VAL A 353 -15.33 -13.59 -1.21
CA VAL A 353 -16.27 -14.73 -1.20
C VAL A 353 -17.12 -14.66 0.06
N SER A 354 -18.19 -15.44 0.12
CA SER A 354 -19.03 -15.48 1.33
C SER A 354 -18.20 -15.73 2.58
N GLY A 355 -18.14 -14.73 3.46
CA GLY A 355 -17.45 -14.77 4.74
C GLY A 355 -15.92 -14.65 4.69
N GLY A 356 -15.31 -14.34 3.54
CA GLY A 356 -13.86 -14.25 3.45
C GLY A 356 -13.32 -13.61 2.17
N LEU A 357 -12.02 -13.74 1.96
CA LEU A 357 -11.30 -13.24 0.79
C LEU A 357 -10.38 -14.34 0.25
N ILE A 358 -10.42 -14.57 -1.05
CA ILE A 358 -9.42 -15.38 -1.76
C ILE A 358 -8.41 -14.44 -2.40
N ARG A 359 -7.13 -14.76 -2.24
CA ARG A 359 -6.02 -14.14 -2.96
C ARG A 359 -5.31 -15.21 -3.77
N SER A 360 -5.10 -14.95 -5.05
CA SER A 360 -4.33 -15.80 -5.95
C SER A 360 -3.18 -15.00 -6.51
N GLN A 361 -2.00 -15.60 -6.50
CA GLN A 361 -0.81 -15.07 -7.18
C GLN A 361 -0.29 -16.14 -8.12
N MET A 362 -0.06 -15.78 -9.36
CA MET A 362 0.53 -16.64 -10.38
C MET A 362 1.72 -15.93 -10.99
N ASN A 363 2.79 -16.65 -11.21
CA ASN A 363 3.98 -16.11 -11.84
C ASN A 363 4.56 -17.14 -12.79
N TYR A 364 4.99 -16.67 -13.97
CA TYR A 364 5.79 -17.45 -14.90
C TYR A 364 7.02 -16.63 -15.28
N THR A 365 8.20 -17.21 -15.11
CA THR A 365 9.49 -16.58 -15.41
C THR A 365 10.28 -17.49 -16.34
N ARG A 366 10.83 -16.92 -17.41
CA ARG A 366 11.79 -17.59 -18.30
C ARG A 366 13.10 -16.83 -18.29
N LEU A 367 14.17 -17.53 -17.95
CA LEU A 367 15.55 -17.00 -17.94
C LEU A 367 16.43 -17.86 -18.83
N ARG A 368 17.45 -17.25 -19.44
CA ARG A 368 18.50 -17.94 -20.19
C ARG A 368 19.85 -17.38 -19.81
N ASP A 369 20.79 -18.29 -19.53
CA ASP A 369 22.19 -17.97 -19.32
C ASP A 369 22.83 -17.52 -20.64
N GLN A 370 23.82 -16.65 -20.57
CA GLN A 370 24.50 -16.11 -21.77
C GLN A 370 25.74 -16.90 -22.15
N ALA A 371 26.14 -17.86 -21.31
CA ALA A 371 27.25 -18.77 -21.57
C ALA A 371 26.91 -20.16 -21.05
N GLY A 372 27.73 -21.15 -21.42
CA GLY A 372 27.61 -22.53 -20.96
C GLY A 372 27.66 -22.64 -19.47
N TYR A 373 26.76 -23.43 -18.88
CA TYR A 373 26.66 -23.54 -17.42
C TYR A 373 27.82 -24.32 -16.79
N SER A 374 28.10 -25.51 -17.32
CA SER A 374 29.19 -26.39 -16.88
C SER A 374 29.53 -27.38 -17.98
N PRO A 375 30.83 -27.62 -18.26
CA PRO A 375 31.25 -28.62 -19.22
C PRO A 375 30.77 -30.04 -18.88
N LEU A 376 30.54 -30.31 -17.57
CA LEU A 376 30.07 -31.61 -17.08
C LEU A 376 28.55 -31.81 -17.23
N LEU A 377 27.81 -30.73 -17.47
CA LEU A 377 26.33 -30.79 -17.53
C LEU A 377 25.85 -30.43 -18.92
N ALA A 378 25.10 -31.32 -19.56
CA ALA A 378 24.57 -31.15 -20.91
C ALA A 378 25.60 -30.67 -21.92
N ASN A 379 26.84 -31.17 -21.82
CA ASN A 379 27.98 -30.84 -22.69
C ASN A 379 28.26 -29.32 -22.79
N GLY A 380 28.17 -28.62 -21.67
CA GLY A 380 28.45 -27.19 -21.64
C GLY A 380 27.34 -26.29 -22.21
N ALA A 381 26.13 -26.80 -22.34
CA ALA A 381 25.02 -26.05 -22.92
C ALA A 381 24.67 -24.78 -22.07
N ASP A 382 24.21 -23.73 -22.76
CA ASP A 382 23.59 -22.58 -22.12
C ASP A 382 22.33 -23.04 -21.42
N ARG A 383 22.25 -22.78 -20.11
CA ARG A 383 21.08 -23.18 -19.32
C ARG A 383 19.91 -22.24 -19.60
N TRP A 384 18.73 -22.77 -19.78
CA TRP A 384 17.47 -22.03 -19.61
C TRP A 384 16.69 -22.56 -18.41
N LEU A 385 15.92 -21.67 -17.80
CA LEU A 385 15.04 -21.94 -16.67
C LEU A 385 13.65 -21.39 -16.97
N GLU A 386 12.64 -22.22 -16.82
CA GLU A 386 11.23 -21.85 -16.82
C GLU A 386 10.66 -22.17 -15.46
N ARG A 387 10.21 -21.14 -14.73
CA ARG A 387 9.64 -21.29 -13.40
C ARG A 387 8.22 -20.77 -13.42
N SER A 388 7.30 -21.60 -12.95
CA SER A 388 5.92 -21.19 -12.65
C SER A 388 5.64 -21.44 -11.19
N TYR A 389 4.92 -20.51 -10.55
CA TYR A 389 4.33 -20.77 -9.25
C TYR A 389 2.91 -20.23 -9.16
N VAL A 390 2.13 -20.88 -8.31
CA VAL A 390 0.77 -20.50 -7.95
C VAL A 390 0.69 -20.48 -6.43
N LEU A 391 0.21 -19.38 -5.88
CA LEU A 391 -0.14 -19.23 -4.47
C LEU A 391 -1.63 -18.93 -4.38
N LEU A 392 -2.38 -19.76 -3.67
CA LEU A 392 -3.78 -19.52 -3.33
C LEU A 392 -3.89 -19.36 -1.83
N GLN A 393 -4.47 -18.27 -1.37
CA GLN A 393 -4.72 -18.02 0.04
C GLN A 393 -6.19 -17.70 0.24
N TYR A 394 -6.84 -18.42 1.15
CA TYR A 394 -8.15 -18.09 1.69
C TYR A 394 -7.96 -17.52 3.09
N GLN A 395 -8.63 -16.40 3.37
CA GLN A 395 -8.65 -15.77 4.68
C GLN A 395 -10.09 -15.45 5.09
N ARG A 396 -10.43 -15.81 6.32
CA ARG A 396 -11.76 -15.56 6.89
C ARG A 396 -11.62 -14.91 8.25
N PRO A 397 -12.20 -13.71 8.48
CA PRO A 397 -12.26 -13.13 9.82
C PRO A 397 -13.12 -14.01 10.74
N ILE A 398 -12.61 -14.32 11.94
CA ILE A 398 -13.32 -15.04 12.99
C ILE A 398 -13.90 -14.03 13.99
N GLN A 399 -13.05 -13.08 14.39
CA GLN A 399 -13.39 -11.94 15.26
C GLN A 399 -12.44 -10.79 14.95
N PRO A 400 -12.69 -9.55 15.47
CA PRO A 400 -11.78 -8.44 15.27
C PRO A 400 -10.34 -8.82 15.64
N GLY A 401 -9.41 -8.60 14.70
CA GLY A 401 -8.00 -8.93 14.86
C GLY A 401 -7.62 -10.39 14.66
N LEU A 402 -8.56 -11.35 14.55
CA LEU A 402 -8.28 -12.78 14.38
C LEU A 402 -8.84 -13.28 13.05
N MET A 403 -8.00 -13.94 12.26
CA MET A 403 -8.35 -14.53 10.97
C MET A 403 -7.97 -16.00 10.90
N PHE A 404 -8.83 -16.79 10.28
CA PHE A 404 -8.49 -18.13 9.80
C PHE A 404 -7.81 -18.03 8.45
N LEU A 405 -6.73 -18.79 8.25
CA LEU A 405 -5.91 -18.78 7.05
C LEU A 405 -5.76 -20.20 6.50
N THR A 406 -5.91 -20.35 5.19
CA THR A 406 -5.49 -21.55 4.46
C THR A 406 -4.66 -21.07 3.27
N ARG A 407 -3.52 -21.72 3.02
CA ARG A 407 -2.60 -21.35 1.94
C ARG A 407 -2.18 -22.63 1.21
N PHE A 408 -2.31 -22.61 -0.10
CA PHE A 408 -1.76 -23.61 -1.00
C PHE A 408 -0.69 -22.94 -1.87
N TYR A 409 0.46 -23.56 -1.96
CA TYR A 409 1.57 -23.15 -2.83
C TYR A 409 1.97 -24.29 -3.72
N HIS A 410 2.22 -23.99 -5.00
CA HIS A 410 2.79 -24.95 -5.94
C HIS A 410 3.82 -24.21 -6.81
N GLN A 411 5.02 -24.78 -6.91
CA GLN A 411 6.09 -24.31 -7.79
C GLN A 411 6.56 -25.44 -8.68
N TYR A 412 6.81 -25.10 -9.94
CA TYR A 412 7.42 -26.00 -10.89
C TYR A 412 8.49 -25.26 -11.68
N GLN A 413 9.70 -25.82 -11.72
CA GLN A 413 10.82 -25.28 -12.50
C GLN A 413 11.32 -26.37 -13.46
N ARG A 414 11.50 -26.00 -14.74
CA ARG A 414 12.08 -26.81 -15.81
C ARG A 414 13.35 -26.19 -16.32
N SER A 415 14.26 -27.05 -16.81
CA SER A 415 15.52 -26.66 -17.41
C SER A 415 15.92 -27.65 -18.51
N ASN A 416 16.83 -27.25 -19.39
CA ASN A 416 17.54 -28.20 -20.28
C ASN A 416 18.62 -28.99 -19.53
N ILE A 417 18.90 -28.66 -18.28
CA ILE A 417 19.82 -29.37 -17.40
C ILE A 417 19.00 -29.94 -16.25
N ALA A 418 18.75 -31.23 -16.25
CA ALA A 418 17.82 -31.91 -15.35
C ALA A 418 18.07 -31.64 -13.85
N LEU A 419 19.30 -31.36 -13.44
CA LEU A 419 19.65 -30.95 -12.08
C LEU A 419 18.87 -29.71 -11.57
N PHE A 420 18.34 -28.89 -12.48
CA PHE A 420 17.57 -27.69 -12.14
C PHE A 420 16.05 -27.87 -12.27
N ASP A 421 15.59 -29.07 -12.63
CA ASP A 421 14.17 -29.38 -12.58
C ASP A 421 13.76 -29.57 -11.12
N THR A 422 12.81 -28.77 -10.64
CA THR A 422 12.32 -28.84 -9.29
C THR A 422 10.80 -28.77 -9.27
N ARG A 423 10.20 -29.49 -8.33
CA ARG A 423 8.78 -29.39 -8.01
C ARG A 423 8.63 -29.24 -6.50
N ASP A 424 7.68 -28.41 -6.11
CA ASP A 424 7.40 -28.13 -4.71
C ASP A 424 5.92 -27.80 -4.55
N SER A 425 5.23 -28.47 -3.61
CA SER A 425 3.84 -28.21 -3.28
C SER A 425 3.65 -28.23 -1.77
N SER A 426 3.03 -27.18 -1.25
CA SER A 426 2.72 -27.13 0.17
C SER A 426 1.29 -26.67 0.44
N LEU A 427 0.74 -27.18 1.54
CA LEU A 427 -0.56 -26.79 2.08
C LEU A 427 -0.38 -26.38 3.53
N GLU A 428 -0.87 -25.19 3.86
CA GLU A 428 -0.82 -24.62 5.20
C GLU A 428 -2.22 -24.26 5.68
N ILE A 429 -2.45 -24.44 6.99
CA ILE A 429 -3.68 -24.02 7.67
C ILE A 429 -3.34 -23.44 9.04
N GLY A 430 -4.02 -22.39 9.46
CA GLY A 430 -3.75 -21.79 10.76
C GLY A 430 -4.49 -20.48 11.02
N LEU A 431 -3.91 -19.68 11.89
CA LEU A 431 -4.48 -18.43 12.39
C LEU A 431 -3.55 -17.26 12.16
N GLY A 432 -4.14 -16.12 11.89
CA GLY A 432 -3.48 -14.82 11.83
C GLY A 432 -4.09 -13.84 12.81
N PHE A 433 -3.24 -13.07 13.48
CA PHE A 433 -3.59 -12.00 14.41
C PHE A 433 -3.08 -10.68 13.85
N ALA A 434 -3.92 -9.63 13.93
CA ALA A 434 -3.55 -8.26 13.58
C ALA A 434 -4.04 -7.31 14.68
N PHE A 435 -3.17 -6.42 15.16
CA PHE A 435 -3.45 -5.46 16.24
C PHE A 435 -2.58 -4.19 16.16
#